data_2f644bd204730d7b2e368e0c35754e65
#
_entry.id   2f644bd204730d7b2e368e0c35754e65
#
_cell.length_a   1.000
_cell.length_b   1.000
_cell.length_c   1.000
_cell.angle_alpha   90.00
_cell.angle_beta   90.00
_cell.angle_gamma   90.00
#
_symmetry.space_group_name_H-M   'P 1'
#
loop_
_entity.id
_entity.type
_entity.pdbx_description
1 polymer ?
#
loop_
_entity_poly.entity_id
_entity_poly.type
_entity_poly.pdbx_seq_one_letter_code
_entity_poly.pdbx_strand_id
1 'polypeptide(L)'
;MIEFRPAVAAFVAFFCAAPTFAAEPLQIGFVYQSPVSDVGWVAVHESARKQLEKEFGNRIKTQVVQDVKAGPDGARVIRELVGNGAGLMVLGSFGYMNDGLKAAAENPKVNFVHASGFRQAANFGTYNARWYEAAYVAGLVAGKVTKSNKLGYVGALPIPDVVSTINAFALGAQKSNPAAKVSVVWVNEWFNPGSERDAANTLMQQGADVIGSGFQDNPAVLQAAEAKGVWSIGMFSDHRKSAPQKLLTSLTHDWTPYLRQAVQDTLDGRFKGTAYAATLANGGVSLADWNSGVPADVVQMAKQARADIVAGKLKVFAGPLKDNTGKQRAAPGAALPEADIAGMNWFAEGIQGAIPR
;
A
#
# COMPACT_ATOMS: atom_id res chain seq x y z
N MET A 1 -8.56 -66.55 -67.71
CA MET A 1 -8.06 -66.07 -66.38
C MET A 1 -7.85 -64.58 -66.52
N ILE A 2 -8.72 -63.78 -65.92
CA ILE A 2 -8.69 -62.32 -65.96
C ILE A 2 -8.22 -61.90 -64.56
N GLU A 3 -7.02 -61.32 -64.46
CA GLU A 3 -6.49 -60.82 -63.21
C GLU A 3 -7.07 -59.42 -62.88
N PHE A 4 -7.76 -59.30 -61.76
CA PHE A 4 -8.18 -58.00 -61.16
C PHE A 4 -7.06 -57.46 -60.28
N ARG A 5 -6.50 -56.33 -60.67
CA ARG A 5 -5.62 -55.53 -59.78
C ARG A 5 -6.47 -54.51 -58.93
N PRO A 6 -6.31 -54.47 -57.64
CA PRO A 6 -7.00 -53.41 -56.84
C PRO A 6 -6.24 -52.07 -56.92
N ALA A 7 -6.97 -51.03 -57.28
CA ALA A 7 -6.48 -49.66 -57.22
C ALA A 7 -6.52 -49.17 -55.75
N VAL A 8 -5.35 -48.81 -55.19
CA VAL A 8 -5.24 -48.15 -53.85
C VAL A 8 -5.48 -46.65 -54.02
N ALA A 9 -6.61 -46.17 -53.55
CA ALA A 9 -6.90 -44.75 -53.48
C ALA A 9 -6.20 -44.15 -52.24
N ALA A 10 -5.16 -43.34 -52.43
CA ALA A 10 -4.52 -42.59 -51.39
C ALA A 10 -5.39 -41.36 -51.01
N PHE A 11 -5.95 -41.38 -49.80
CA PHE A 11 -6.67 -40.25 -49.24
C PHE A 11 -5.62 -39.25 -48.66
N VAL A 12 -5.37 -38.14 -49.35
CA VAL A 12 -4.56 -37.04 -48.84
C VAL A 12 -5.46 -36.17 -47.93
N ALA A 13 -5.30 -36.32 -46.63
CA ALA A 13 -5.96 -35.44 -45.66
C ALA A 13 -5.27 -34.07 -45.65
N PHE A 14 -5.91 -33.06 -46.22
CA PHE A 14 -5.52 -31.66 -46.12
C PHE A 14 -5.84 -31.19 -44.70
N PHE A 15 -4.82 -31.07 -43.81
CA PHE A 15 -4.91 -30.37 -42.57
C PHE A 15 -4.95 -28.88 -42.88
N CYS A 16 -6.13 -28.24 -42.89
CA CYS A 16 -6.28 -26.80 -42.84
C CYS A 16 -5.87 -26.34 -41.45
N ALA A 17 -4.64 -25.86 -41.29
CA ALA A 17 -4.26 -25.08 -40.12
C ALA A 17 -5.06 -23.77 -40.14
N ALA A 18 -6.09 -23.67 -39.30
CA ALA A 18 -6.78 -22.39 -39.08
C ALA A 18 -5.76 -21.37 -38.57
N PRO A 19 -5.73 -20.14 -39.11
CA PRO A 19 -4.87 -19.10 -38.59
C PRO A 19 -5.29 -18.86 -37.15
N THR A 20 -4.42 -19.13 -36.18
CA THR A 20 -4.54 -18.70 -34.81
C THR A 20 -4.37 -17.18 -34.82
N PHE A 21 -5.48 -16.45 -34.90
CA PHE A 21 -5.45 -15.01 -34.55
C PHE A 21 -4.97 -14.92 -33.10
N ALA A 22 -3.79 -14.33 -32.88
CA ALA A 22 -3.37 -13.98 -31.56
C ALA A 22 -4.45 -13.07 -30.96
N ALA A 23 -4.97 -13.44 -29.78
CA ALA A 23 -5.96 -12.61 -29.11
C ALA A 23 -5.37 -11.20 -28.88
N GLU A 24 -6.18 -10.19 -29.11
CA GLU A 24 -5.78 -8.80 -28.82
C GLU A 24 -5.30 -8.68 -27.38
N PRO A 25 -4.20 -7.95 -27.13
CA PRO A 25 -3.66 -7.79 -25.78
C PRO A 25 -4.65 -7.07 -24.87
N LEU A 26 -4.79 -7.54 -23.65
CA LEU A 26 -5.57 -6.87 -22.62
C LEU A 26 -4.98 -5.46 -22.37
N GLN A 27 -5.78 -4.41 -22.64
CA GLN A 27 -5.39 -3.05 -22.34
C GLN A 27 -5.62 -2.78 -20.85
N ILE A 28 -4.61 -2.29 -20.13
CA ILE A 28 -4.67 -2.02 -18.70
C ILE A 28 -4.36 -0.54 -18.45
N GLY A 29 -5.34 0.20 -17.90
CA GLY A 29 -5.16 1.60 -17.51
C GLY A 29 -4.71 1.73 -16.07
N PHE A 30 -3.60 2.44 -15.81
CA PHE A 30 -3.11 2.80 -14.49
C PHE A 30 -3.31 4.30 -14.25
N VAL A 31 -3.96 4.66 -13.15
CA VAL A 31 -4.20 6.06 -12.77
C VAL A 31 -3.52 6.33 -11.42
N TYR A 32 -2.55 7.26 -11.42
CA TYR A 32 -1.77 7.63 -10.24
C TYR A 32 -2.03 9.08 -9.81
N GLN A 33 -2.11 9.32 -8.50
CA GLN A 33 -2.40 10.63 -7.92
C GLN A 33 -1.21 11.60 -7.89
N SER A 34 0.00 11.10 -8.08
CA SER A 34 1.25 11.85 -8.06
C SER A 34 2.17 11.41 -9.19
N PRO A 35 3.24 12.17 -9.48
CA PRO A 35 4.24 11.77 -10.47
C PRO A 35 4.93 10.46 -10.09
N VAL A 36 5.34 9.69 -11.08
CA VAL A 36 6.20 8.51 -10.88
C VAL A 36 7.56 8.98 -10.36
N SER A 37 8.00 8.38 -9.26
CA SER A 37 9.29 8.62 -8.63
C SER A 37 10.00 7.30 -8.34
N ASP A 38 11.23 7.35 -7.81
CA ASP A 38 12.01 6.14 -7.48
C ASP A 38 11.56 5.48 -6.17
N VAL A 39 10.80 6.18 -5.34
CA VAL A 39 10.36 5.73 -4.01
C VAL A 39 8.92 6.17 -3.74
N GLY A 40 8.26 5.57 -2.76
CA GLY A 40 6.92 5.94 -2.33
C GLY A 40 5.82 5.07 -2.92
N TRP A 41 4.59 5.53 -2.80
CA TRP A 41 3.38 4.79 -3.17
C TRP A 41 3.29 4.48 -4.67
N VAL A 42 3.48 5.51 -5.51
CA VAL A 42 3.41 5.35 -6.96
C VAL A 42 4.56 4.50 -7.48
N ALA A 43 5.76 4.60 -6.89
CA ALA A 43 6.91 3.78 -7.26
C ALA A 43 6.64 2.28 -7.12
N VAL A 44 5.92 1.86 -6.07
CA VAL A 44 5.57 0.44 -5.85
C VAL A 44 4.55 -0.04 -6.88
N HIS A 45 3.56 0.78 -7.24
CA HIS A 45 2.60 0.47 -8.30
C HIS A 45 3.31 0.36 -9.67
N GLU A 46 4.22 1.28 -9.94
CA GLU A 46 5.00 1.30 -11.18
C GLU A 46 5.96 0.10 -11.28
N SER A 47 6.54 -0.31 -10.15
CA SER A 47 7.34 -1.53 -10.06
C SER A 47 6.50 -2.77 -10.39
N ALA A 48 5.32 -2.87 -9.80
CA ALA A 48 4.39 -3.96 -10.08
C ALA A 48 3.96 -3.96 -11.56
N ARG A 49 3.60 -2.79 -12.12
CA ARG A 49 3.24 -2.65 -13.54
C ARG A 49 4.34 -3.17 -14.47
N LYS A 50 5.59 -2.73 -14.26
CA LYS A 50 6.75 -3.18 -15.06
C LYS A 50 6.99 -4.69 -14.93
N GLN A 51 6.78 -5.24 -13.73
CA GLN A 51 6.89 -6.68 -13.52
C GLN A 51 5.80 -7.44 -14.29
N LEU A 52 4.56 -6.93 -14.29
CA LEU A 52 3.46 -7.52 -15.08
C LEU A 52 3.75 -7.49 -16.59
N GLU A 53 4.26 -6.37 -17.12
CA GLU A 53 4.65 -6.30 -18.53
C GLU A 53 5.70 -7.35 -18.88
N LYS A 54 6.69 -7.55 -18.00
CA LYS A 54 7.72 -8.57 -18.19
C LYS A 54 7.14 -10.00 -18.16
N GLU A 55 6.21 -10.29 -17.25
CA GLU A 55 5.65 -11.62 -17.04
C GLU A 55 4.62 -12.00 -18.10
N PHE A 56 3.75 -11.07 -18.48
CA PHE A 56 2.66 -11.33 -19.42
C PHE A 56 3.04 -11.07 -20.88
N GLY A 57 4.10 -10.29 -21.12
CA GLY A 57 4.60 -9.99 -22.47
C GLY A 57 3.50 -9.42 -23.38
N ASN A 58 3.38 -9.99 -24.58
CA ASN A 58 2.40 -9.54 -25.60
C ASN A 58 0.92 -9.80 -25.22
N ARG A 59 0.64 -10.46 -24.09
CA ARG A 59 -0.74 -10.70 -23.65
C ARG A 59 -1.39 -9.46 -23.02
N ILE A 60 -0.59 -8.48 -22.60
CA ILE A 60 -1.07 -7.24 -22.01
C ILE A 60 -0.41 -6.03 -22.66
N LYS A 61 -1.07 -4.87 -22.55
CA LYS A 61 -0.49 -3.55 -22.86
C LYS A 61 -0.94 -2.58 -21.79
N THR A 62 -0.01 -1.83 -21.19
CA THR A 62 -0.32 -0.90 -20.11
C THR A 62 -0.28 0.55 -20.59
N GLN A 63 -1.16 1.38 -20.04
CA GLN A 63 -1.16 2.82 -20.19
C GLN A 63 -1.19 3.47 -18.81
N VAL A 64 -0.33 4.45 -18.57
CA VAL A 64 -0.22 5.17 -17.30
C VAL A 64 -0.60 6.62 -17.49
N VAL A 65 -1.46 7.13 -16.60
CA VAL A 65 -1.71 8.55 -16.42
C VAL A 65 -1.36 8.93 -14.98
N GLN A 66 -0.42 9.85 -14.82
CA GLN A 66 0.11 10.25 -13.50
C GLN A 66 -0.29 11.70 -13.18
N ASP A 67 -0.12 12.08 -11.91
CA ASP A 67 -0.47 13.40 -11.35
C ASP A 67 -1.94 13.78 -11.59
N VAL A 68 -2.83 12.79 -11.42
CA VAL A 68 -4.26 12.94 -11.60
C VAL A 68 -4.91 13.27 -10.27
N LYS A 69 -5.55 14.41 -10.14
CA LYS A 69 -6.27 14.78 -8.93
C LYS A 69 -7.59 14.01 -8.83
N ALA A 70 -7.99 13.66 -7.60
CA ALA A 70 -9.30 13.06 -7.35
C ALA A 70 -10.44 14.03 -7.71
N GLY A 71 -11.60 13.51 -8.04
CA GLY A 71 -12.77 14.27 -8.46
C GLY A 71 -12.84 14.43 -9.99
N PRO A 72 -13.18 15.62 -10.55
CA PRO A 72 -13.46 15.77 -11.98
C PRO A 72 -12.35 15.28 -12.92
N ASP A 73 -11.10 15.53 -12.58
CA ASP A 73 -9.95 15.05 -13.36
C ASP A 73 -9.82 13.53 -13.32
N GLY A 74 -9.92 12.92 -12.14
CA GLY A 74 -9.93 11.46 -11.99
C GLY A 74 -11.05 10.81 -12.79
N ALA A 75 -12.27 11.36 -12.67
CA ALA A 75 -13.42 10.87 -13.42
C ALA A 75 -13.22 10.98 -14.95
N ARG A 76 -12.61 12.06 -15.42
CA ARG A 76 -12.31 12.26 -16.86
C ARG A 76 -11.30 11.22 -17.34
N VAL A 77 -10.17 11.08 -16.65
CA VAL A 77 -9.09 10.16 -17.03
C VAL A 77 -9.57 8.71 -17.02
N ILE A 78 -10.34 8.31 -16.01
CA ILE A 78 -10.91 6.96 -15.94
C ILE A 78 -11.79 6.69 -17.17
N ARG A 79 -12.69 7.62 -17.53
CA ARG A 79 -13.56 7.47 -18.72
C ARG A 79 -12.76 7.43 -20.02
N GLU A 80 -11.71 8.24 -20.15
CA GLU A 80 -10.84 8.24 -21.34
C GLU A 80 -10.14 6.90 -21.52
N LEU A 81 -9.54 6.35 -20.47
CA LEU A 81 -8.87 5.05 -20.54
C LEU A 81 -9.83 3.91 -20.86
N VAL A 82 -11.02 3.91 -20.27
CA VAL A 82 -12.09 2.95 -20.59
C VAL A 82 -12.54 3.12 -22.04
N GLY A 83 -12.77 4.35 -22.51
CA GLY A 83 -13.13 4.64 -23.89
C GLY A 83 -12.05 4.25 -24.92
N ASN A 84 -10.80 4.23 -24.51
CA ASN A 84 -9.65 3.78 -25.30
C ASN A 84 -9.45 2.25 -25.25
N GLY A 85 -10.41 1.49 -24.68
CA GLY A 85 -10.44 0.05 -24.74
C GLY A 85 -9.77 -0.66 -23.55
N ALA A 86 -9.55 0.02 -22.42
CA ALA A 86 -9.06 -0.65 -21.23
C ALA A 86 -10.04 -1.74 -20.76
N GLY A 87 -9.57 -2.97 -20.62
CA GLY A 87 -10.33 -4.10 -20.07
C GLY A 87 -10.11 -4.28 -18.57
N LEU A 88 -9.01 -3.70 -18.03
CA LEU A 88 -8.73 -3.64 -16.60
C LEU A 88 -8.24 -2.23 -16.23
N MET A 89 -8.76 -1.68 -15.15
CA MET A 89 -8.34 -0.38 -14.59
C MET A 89 -7.71 -0.60 -13.22
N VAL A 90 -6.52 -0.01 -13.00
CA VAL A 90 -5.83 0.04 -11.71
C VAL A 90 -5.89 1.48 -11.20
N LEU A 91 -6.71 1.70 -10.19
CA LEU A 91 -6.96 3.01 -9.59
C LEU A 91 -6.11 3.15 -8.33
N GLY A 92 -4.97 3.79 -8.45
CA GLY A 92 -3.91 3.84 -7.45
C GLY A 92 -4.10 4.86 -6.33
N SER A 93 -5.31 5.36 -6.07
CA SER A 93 -5.54 6.33 -4.98
C SER A 93 -6.90 6.16 -4.32
N PHE A 94 -6.94 6.34 -2.98
CA PHE A 94 -8.17 6.38 -2.19
C PHE A 94 -9.26 7.28 -2.79
N GLY A 95 -8.87 8.45 -3.29
CA GLY A 95 -9.80 9.46 -3.81
C GLY A 95 -10.57 9.06 -5.07
N TYR A 96 -10.18 7.98 -5.77
CA TYR A 96 -10.87 7.53 -6.99
C TYR A 96 -12.05 6.60 -6.75
N MET A 97 -12.42 6.30 -5.48
CA MET A 97 -13.45 5.32 -5.14
C MET A 97 -14.77 5.56 -5.83
N ASN A 98 -15.33 6.76 -5.68
CA ASN A 98 -16.67 7.08 -6.19
C ASN A 98 -16.71 7.11 -7.72
N ASP A 99 -15.69 7.73 -8.33
CA ASP A 99 -15.56 7.84 -9.79
C ASP A 99 -15.33 6.47 -10.42
N GLY A 100 -14.50 5.64 -9.78
CA GLY A 100 -14.23 4.26 -10.21
C GLY A 100 -15.47 3.37 -10.13
N LEU A 101 -16.23 3.42 -9.03
CA LEU A 101 -17.49 2.67 -8.88
C LEU A 101 -18.53 3.09 -9.91
N LYS A 102 -18.64 4.40 -10.18
CA LYS A 102 -19.53 4.90 -11.22
C LYS A 102 -19.10 4.38 -12.59
N ALA A 103 -17.83 4.47 -12.93
CA ALA A 103 -17.31 3.97 -14.20
C ALA A 103 -17.52 2.44 -14.33
N ALA A 104 -17.33 1.68 -13.24
CA ALA A 104 -17.57 0.23 -13.22
C ALA A 104 -19.04 -0.13 -13.49
N ALA A 105 -19.98 0.61 -12.91
CA ALA A 105 -21.40 0.41 -13.13
C ALA A 105 -21.82 0.73 -14.60
N GLU A 106 -21.22 1.75 -15.20
CA GLU A 106 -21.46 2.16 -16.58
C GLU A 106 -20.76 1.20 -17.60
N ASN A 107 -19.75 0.43 -17.19
CA ASN A 107 -18.94 -0.42 -18.03
C ASN A 107 -18.81 -1.85 -17.47
N PRO A 108 -19.85 -2.68 -17.49
CA PRO A 108 -19.88 -3.98 -16.81
C PRO A 108 -18.90 -5.02 -17.39
N LYS A 109 -18.32 -4.77 -18.56
CA LYS A 109 -17.30 -5.63 -19.19
C LYS A 109 -15.86 -5.23 -18.84
N VAL A 110 -15.66 -4.09 -18.19
CA VAL A 110 -14.36 -3.59 -17.74
C VAL A 110 -14.19 -3.93 -16.26
N ASN A 111 -13.06 -4.49 -15.89
CA ASN A 111 -12.72 -4.79 -14.51
C ASN A 111 -11.94 -3.63 -13.87
N PHE A 112 -12.15 -3.42 -12.58
CA PHE A 112 -11.51 -2.36 -11.83
C PHE A 112 -10.91 -2.93 -10.55
N VAL A 113 -9.70 -2.47 -10.20
CA VAL A 113 -9.09 -2.70 -8.89
C VAL A 113 -8.69 -1.35 -8.30
N HIS A 114 -9.06 -1.12 -7.05
CA HIS A 114 -8.94 0.18 -6.40
C HIS A 114 -8.15 0.08 -5.09
N ALA A 115 -7.09 0.89 -4.97
CA ALA A 115 -6.24 0.96 -3.78
C ALA A 115 -6.94 1.67 -2.61
N SER A 116 -6.75 1.15 -1.40
CA SER A 116 -7.34 1.67 -0.16
C SER A 116 -8.87 1.76 -0.18
N GLY A 117 -9.52 0.93 -1.01
CA GLY A 117 -10.96 0.91 -1.18
C GLY A 117 -11.68 0.09 -0.10
N PHE A 118 -12.97 0.43 0.15
CA PHE A 118 -13.82 -0.23 1.13
C PHE A 118 -15.22 -0.63 0.61
N ARG A 119 -15.48 -0.41 -0.69
CA ARG A 119 -16.71 -0.86 -1.37
C ARG A 119 -16.35 -1.66 -2.62
N GLN A 120 -17.02 -2.77 -2.86
CA GLN A 120 -16.84 -3.65 -3.99
C GLN A 120 -18.11 -3.72 -4.85
N ALA A 121 -17.95 -4.14 -6.11
CA ALA A 121 -19.03 -4.53 -7.03
C ALA A 121 -18.55 -5.75 -7.83
N ALA A 122 -19.41 -6.37 -8.65
CA ALA A 122 -19.07 -7.58 -9.40
C ALA A 122 -17.76 -7.44 -10.22
N ASN A 123 -17.57 -6.27 -10.83
CA ASN A 123 -16.39 -5.92 -11.63
C ASN A 123 -15.47 -4.88 -10.95
N PHE A 124 -15.64 -4.63 -9.64
CA PHE A 124 -14.84 -3.66 -8.89
C PHE A 124 -14.28 -4.28 -7.60
N GLY A 125 -13.00 -4.66 -7.63
CA GLY A 125 -12.27 -5.15 -6.48
C GLY A 125 -11.52 -4.03 -5.75
N THR A 126 -11.15 -4.29 -4.50
CA THR A 126 -10.33 -3.36 -3.71
C THR A 126 -9.11 -4.06 -3.15
N TYR A 127 -8.01 -3.32 -3.00
CA TYR A 127 -6.82 -3.82 -2.33
C TYR A 127 -6.29 -2.79 -1.35
N ASN A 128 -5.85 -3.30 -0.21
CA ASN A 128 -5.31 -2.50 0.88
C ASN A 128 -4.21 -3.27 1.61
N ALA A 129 -3.54 -2.63 2.56
CA ALA A 129 -2.55 -3.28 3.38
C ALA A 129 -2.75 -2.96 4.87
N ARG A 130 -2.46 -3.93 5.71
CA ARG A 130 -2.44 -3.75 7.16
C ARG A 130 -1.12 -3.10 7.60
N TRP A 131 -0.90 -1.85 7.17
CA TRP A 131 0.29 -1.07 7.51
C TRP A 131 0.54 -1.02 9.01
N TYR A 132 -0.54 -1.00 9.79
CA TYR A 132 -0.50 -0.95 11.24
C TYR A 132 0.28 -2.13 11.86
N GLU A 133 0.33 -3.29 11.21
CA GLU A 133 1.11 -4.44 11.70
C GLU A 133 2.62 -4.11 11.69
N ALA A 134 3.14 -3.61 10.57
CA ALA A 134 4.54 -3.22 10.45
C ALA A 134 4.87 -1.95 11.24
N ALA A 135 3.93 -0.99 11.29
CA ALA A 135 4.07 0.24 12.05
C ALA A 135 4.22 -0.01 13.55
N TYR A 136 3.49 -0.96 14.11
CA TYR A 136 3.64 -1.38 15.51
C TYR A 136 5.06 -1.88 15.78
N VAL A 137 5.59 -2.74 14.91
CA VAL A 137 6.96 -3.28 15.04
C VAL A 137 8.00 -2.17 14.94
N ALA A 138 7.82 -1.25 13.99
CA ALA A 138 8.71 -0.09 13.86
C ALA A 138 8.62 0.84 15.09
N GLY A 139 7.42 1.01 15.64
CA GLY A 139 7.17 1.75 16.88
C GLY A 139 7.91 1.16 18.08
N LEU A 140 7.92 -0.17 18.24
CA LEU A 140 8.70 -0.83 19.31
C LEU A 140 10.19 -0.45 19.25
N VAL A 141 10.77 -0.42 18.06
CA VAL A 141 12.16 -0.02 17.87
C VAL A 141 12.34 1.47 18.15
N ALA A 142 11.45 2.31 17.62
CA ALA A 142 11.47 3.76 17.86
C ALA A 142 11.44 4.11 19.36
N GLY A 143 10.59 3.43 20.14
CA GLY A 143 10.51 3.60 21.59
C GLY A 143 11.80 3.22 22.34
N LYS A 144 12.56 2.24 21.81
CA LYS A 144 13.85 1.83 22.40
C LYS A 144 15.02 2.75 22.03
N VAL A 145 15.00 3.32 20.82
CA VAL A 145 16.13 4.16 20.34
C VAL A 145 15.97 5.65 20.67
N THR A 146 14.76 6.12 20.96
CA THR A 146 14.54 7.51 21.38
C THR A 146 15.28 7.82 22.67
N LYS A 147 15.87 8.98 22.74
CA LYS A 147 16.52 9.55 23.95
C LYS A 147 15.68 10.64 24.58
N SER A 148 14.90 11.35 23.77
CA SER A 148 14.05 12.47 24.20
C SER A 148 12.68 12.01 24.71
N ASN A 149 12.25 10.77 24.44
CA ASN A 149 10.88 10.26 24.58
C ASN A 149 9.86 11.02 23.71
N LYS A 150 10.31 11.86 22.79
CA LYS A 150 9.48 12.61 21.87
C LYS A 150 9.69 12.06 20.45
N LEU A 151 8.62 11.53 19.89
CA LEU A 151 8.58 11.05 18.52
C LEU A 151 7.67 11.95 17.70
N GLY A 152 7.99 12.12 16.44
CA GLY A 152 7.17 12.86 15.49
C GLY A 152 6.57 11.94 14.42
N TYR A 153 5.43 12.32 13.90
CA TYR A 153 4.85 11.64 12.74
C TYR A 153 4.28 12.68 11.77
N VAL A 154 4.73 12.65 10.52
CA VAL A 154 4.18 13.51 9.47
C VAL A 154 3.07 12.73 8.77
N GLY A 155 1.82 13.17 8.90
CA GLY A 155 0.67 12.54 8.24
C GLY A 155 0.34 13.22 6.91
N ALA A 156 0.04 12.44 5.87
CA ALA A 156 -0.42 12.97 4.59
C ALA A 156 -1.88 13.46 4.69
N LEU A 157 -2.85 12.57 4.58
CA LEU A 157 -4.28 12.85 4.72
C LEU A 157 -4.89 12.05 5.88
N PRO A 158 -5.90 12.58 6.58
CA PRO A 158 -6.47 11.94 7.77
C PRO A 158 -7.47 10.82 7.44
N ILE A 159 -7.06 9.88 6.57
CA ILE A 159 -7.87 8.69 6.27
C ILE A 159 -7.58 7.56 7.26
N PRO A 160 -8.48 6.58 7.43
CA PRO A 160 -8.33 5.49 8.40
C PRO A 160 -7.01 4.74 8.32
N ASP A 161 -6.47 4.50 7.12
CA ASP A 161 -5.19 3.81 6.92
C ASP A 161 -4.02 4.58 7.56
N VAL A 162 -4.00 5.90 7.40
CA VAL A 162 -2.96 6.77 7.99
C VAL A 162 -3.13 6.84 9.50
N VAL A 163 -4.38 7.03 9.96
CA VAL A 163 -4.69 7.14 11.41
C VAL A 163 -4.34 5.84 12.14
N SER A 164 -4.74 4.68 11.60
CA SER A 164 -4.43 3.37 12.20
C SER A 164 -2.93 3.08 12.22
N THR A 165 -2.20 3.48 11.18
CA THR A 165 -0.74 3.34 11.10
C THR A 165 -0.04 4.19 12.17
N ILE A 166 -0.45 5.46 12.35
CA ILE A 166 0.08 6.34 13.41
C ILE A 166 -0.24 5.78 14.81
N ASN A 167 -1.48 5.31 15.01
CA ASN A 167 -1.87 4.70 16.29
C ASN A 167 -1.03 3.47 16.61
N ALA A 168 -0.84 2.58 15.65
CA ALA A 168 -0.04 1.38 15.82
C ALA A 168 1.42 1.69 16.13
N PHE A 169 2.01 2.66 15.43
CA PHE A 169 3.35 3.14 15.73
C PHE A 169 3.46 3.66 17.17
N ALA A 170 2.52 4.48 17.61
CA ALA A 170 2.51 5.02 18.97
C ALA A 170 2.34 3.91 20.03
N LEU A 171 1.43 2.96 19.80
CA LEU A 171 1.23 1.82 20.69
C LEU A 171 2.49 0.94 20.79
N GLY A 172 3.17 0.69 19.67
CA GLY A 172 4.46 0.01 19.67
C GLY A 172 5.53 0.76 20.45
N ALA A 173 5.66 2.08 20.25
CA ALA A 173 6.62 2.91 20.96
C ALA A 173 6.36 2.92 22.47
N GLN A 174 5.13 3.09 22.89
CA GLN A 174 4.74 3.07 24.31
C GLN A 174 4.87 1.68 24.95
N LYS A 175 4.65 0.62 24.18
CA LYS A 175 4.87 -0.74 24.67
C LYS A 175 6.30 -1.01 25.08
N SER A 176 7.27 -0.45 24.35
CA SER A 176 8.70 -0.61 24.63
C SER A 176 9.27 0.51 25.51
N ASN A 177 8.60 1.67 25.54
CA ASN A 177 8.95 2.85 26.34
C ASN A 177 7.67 3.62 26.76
N PRO A 178 7.13 3.38 27.96
CA PRO A 178 5.89 4.01 28.42
C PRO A 178 5.94 5.56 28.49
N ALA A 179 7.13 6.15 28.52
CA ALA A 179 7.30 7.60 28.51
C ALA A 179 7.20 8.22 27.11
N ALA A 180 7.22 7.40 26.04
CA ALA A 180 7.19 7.87 24.67
C ALA A 180 5.88 8.60 24.35
N LYS A 181 5.99 9.77 23.70
CA LYS A 181 4.88 10.58 23.17
C LYS A 181 5.08 10.80 21.69
N VAL A 182 4.00 10.71 20.92
CA VAL A 182 4.03 10.92 19.47
C VAL A 182 3.27 12.21 19.14
N SER A 183 3.95 13.18 18.54
CA SER A 183 3.32 14.40 18.01
C SER A 183 3.07 14.24 16.51
N VAL A 184 1.89 14.65 16.03
CA VAL A 184 1.49 14.52 14.64
C VAL A 184 1.32 15.89 14.00
N VAL A 185 1.91 16.07 12.82
CA VAL A 185 1.69 17.22 11.92
C VAL A 185 1.13 16.71 10.60
N TRP A 186 0.00 17.27 10.16
CA TRP A 186 -0.67 16.92 8.93
C TRP A 186 -0.27 17.87 7.80
N VAL A 187 -0.01 17.29 6.61
CA VAL A 187 0.27 18.04 5.37
C VAL A 187 -1.01 18.31 4.57
N ASN A 188 -2.01 17.42 4.70
CA ASN A 188 -3.27 17.42 3.96
C ASN A 188 -3.12 17.23 2.43
N GLU A 189 -2.01 16.64 2.01
CA GLU A 189 -1.72 16.29 0.62
C GLU A 189 -0.93 14.97 0.57
N TRP A 190 -1.06 14.24 -0.58
CA TRP A 190 -0.26 13.03 -0.81
C TRP A 190 1.16 13.33 -1.25
N PHE A 191 1.38 14.47 -1.89
CA PHE A 191 2.65 14.88 -2.46
C PHE A 191 2.84 16.39 -2.34
N ASN A 192 3.63 16.82 -1.37
CA ASN A 192 4.07 18.20 -1.20
C ASN A 192 5.41 18.23 -0.46
N PRO A 193 6.55 18.03 -1.19
CA PRO A 193 7.87 17.92 -0.55
C PRO A 193 8.27 19.12 0.31
N GLY A 194 7.77 20.32 -0.02
CA GLY A 194 8.00 21.55 0.75
C GLY A 194 7.34 21.47 2.13
N SER A 195 6.02 21.32 2.15
CA SER A 195 5.23 21.21 3.38
C SER A 195 5.63 20.02 4.25
N GLU A 196 6.00 18.90 3.62
CA GLU A 196 6.45 17.69 4.32
C GLU A 196 7.78 17.90 5.04
N ARG A 197 8.75 18.59 4.41
CA ARG A 197 10.00 18.99 5.02
C ARG A 197 9.76 19.94 6.19
N ASP A 198 8.88 20.91 6.03
CA ASP A 198 8.55 21.90 7.06
C ASP A 198 7.85 21.23 8.25
N ALA A 199 6.95 20.29 8.02
CA ALA A 199 6.32 19.48 9.05
C ALA A 199 7.36 18.65 9.85
N ALA A 200 8.29 17.99 9.17
CA ALA A 200 9.37 17.25 9.81
C ALA A 200 10.27 18.20 10.65
N ASN A 201 10.66 19.35 10.10
CA ASN A 201 11.45 20.34 10.81
C ASN A 201 10.73 20.86 12.06
N THR A 202 9.42 21.12 11.99
CA THR A 202 8.60 21.55 13.13
C THR A 202 8.64 20.51 14.25
N LEU A 203 8.45 19.23 13.94
CA LEU A 203 8.51 18.13 14.91
C LEU A 203 9.90 18.01 15.56
N MET A 204 10.97 18.13 14.78
CA MET A 204 12.35 18.11 15.28
C MET A 204 12.68 19.32 16.15
N GLN A 205 12.17 20.51 15.83
CA GLN A 205 12.30 21.70 16.68
C GLN A 205 11.56 21.56 18.03
N GLN A 206 10.48 20.78 18.07
CA GLN A 206 9.78 20.43 19.31
C GLN A 206 10.50 19.33 20.12
N GLY A 207 11.65 18.85 19.62
CA GLY A 207 12.52 17.90 20.28
C GLY A 207 12.28 16.43 19.92
N ALA A 208 11.54 16.14 18.85
CA ALA A 208 11.41 14.79 18.34
C ALA A 208 12.76 14.30 17.80
N ASP A 209 13.22 13.12 18.24
CA ASP A 209 14.47 12.48 17.83
C ASP A 209 14.26 11.20 17.01
N VAL A 210 13.00 10.86 16.73
CA VAL A 210 12.55 9.85 15.77
C VAL A 210 11.37 10.39 14.99
N ILE A 211 11.40 10.37 13.66
CA ILE A 211 10.34 10.88 12.78
C ILE A 211 9.79 9.74 11.90
N GLY A 212 8.48 9.48 11.98
CA GLY A 212 7.76 8.61 11.05
C GLY A 212 7.25 9.39 9.83
N SER A 213 7.36 8.78 8.65
CA SER A 213 6.71 9.26 7.42
C SER A 213 5.39 8.53 7.23
N GLY A 214 4.29 9.27 7.03
CA GLY A 214 2.92 8.77 7.01
C GLY A 214 2.23 8.97 5.67
N PHE A 215 2.52 8.06 4.71
CA PHE A 215 1.88 8.01 3.40
C PHE A 215 2.28 9.14 2.42
N GLN A 216 3.43 9.79 2.64
CA GLN A 216 4.01 10.69 1.64
C GLN A 216 4.57 9.91 0.45
N ASP A 217 4.45 10.49 -0.74
CA ASP A 217 4.88 9.89 -2.01
C ASP A 217 6.26 10.41 -2.48
N ASN A 218 7.08 10.84 -1.52
CA ASN A 218 8.44 11.33 -1.75
C ASN A 218 9.29 11.23 -0.46
N PRO A 219 10.63 11.40 -0.53
CA PRO A 219 11.53 11.20 0.60
C PRO A 219 11.78 12.45 1.45
N ALA A 220 11.07 13.57 1.27
CA ALA A 220 11.41 14.87 1.87
C ALA A 220 11.48 14.83 3.41
N VAL A 221 10.55 14.11 4.08
CA VAL A 221 10.56 13.91 5.54
C VAL A 221 11.85 13.23 5.99
N LEU A 222 12.23 12.16 5.29
CA LEU A 222 13.39 11.33 5.65
C LEU A 222 14.70 12.07 5.41
N GLN A 223 14.79 12.81 4.30
CA GLN A 223 15.94 13.66 3.98
C GLN A 223 16.11 14.80 5.00
N ALA A 224 15.02 15.39 5.48
CA ALA A 224 15.06 16.40 6.52
C ALA A 224 15.60 15.82 7.86
N ALA A 225 15.14 14.63 8.23
CA ALA A 225 15.61 13.93 9.42
C ALA A 225 17.07 13.52 9.31
N GLU A 226 17.49 12.96 8.15
CA GLU A 226 18.89 12.61 7.84
C GLU A 226 19.82 13.80 8.00
N ALA A 227 19.46 14.95 7.41
CA ALA A 227 20.25 16.20 7.48
C ALA A 227 20.44 16.74 8.91
N LYS A 228 19.52 16.40 9.84
CA LYS A 228 19.57 16.77 11.25
C LYS A 228 20.15 15.68 12.15
N GLY A 229 20.52 14.52 11.60
CA GLY A 229 21.00 13.38 12.37
C GLY A 229 19.91 12.72 13.24
N VAL A 230 18.64 12.94 12.92
CA VAL A 230 17.47 12.40 13.60
C VAL A 230 17.06 11.09 12.95
N TRP A 231 16.68 10.09 13.75
CA TRP A 231 16.20 8.83 13.25
C TRP A 231 14.89 8.98 12.46
N SER A 232 14.73 8.19 11.43
CA SER A 232 13.51 8.20 10.62
C SER A 232 13.00 6.79 10.31
N ILE A 233 11.71 6.70 9.94
CA ILE A 233 11.05 5.49 9.48
C ILE A 233 10.36 5.82 8.17
N GLY A 234 10.73 5.06 7.13
CA GLY A 234 10.19 5.21 5.78
C GLY A 234 8.89 4.43 5.58
N MET A 235 8.22 4.73 4.47
CA MET A 235 6.94 4.11 4.09
C MET A 235 6.94 3.68 2.63
N PHE A 236 6.22 2.59 2.31
CA PHE A 236 5.94 2.01 1.00
C PHE A 236 7.11 1.28 0.34
N SER A 237 8.28 1.89 0.26
CA SER A 237 9.48 1.33 -0.36
C SER A 237 10.70 1.47 0.57
N ASP A 238 11.80 0.81 0.23
CA ASP A 238 13.06 0.97 0.97
C ASP A 238 13.71 2.33 0.65
N HIS A 239 13.72 3.20 1.65
CA HIS A 239 14.27 4.55 1.55
C HIS A 239 15.74 4.68 1.95
N ARG A 240 16.50 3.58 2.02
CA ARG A 240 17.90 3.58 2.46
C ARG A 240 18.81 4.50 1.64
N LYS A 241 18.49 4.69 0.34
CA LYS A 241 19.21 5.65 -0.50
C LYS A 241 18.93 7.11 -0.13
N SER A 242 17.73 7.39 0.39
CA SER A 242 17.32 8.77 0.74
C SER A 242 17.78 9.20 2.13
N ALA A 243 17.97 8.24 3.05
CA ALA A 243 18.44 8.48 4.42
C ALA A 243 19.39 7.35 4.86
N PRO A 244 20.63 7.31 4.34
CA PRO A 244 21.51 6.15 4.50
C PRO A 244 22.01 5.92 5.92
N GLN A 245 22.08 6.96 6.76
CA GLN A 245 22.62 6.88 8.11
C GLN A 245 21.54 6.83 9.20
N LYS A 246 20.43 7.51 8.98
CA LYS A 246 19.39 7.75 10.00
C LYS A 246 18.03 7.10 9.68
N LEU A 247 17.95 6.26 8.68
CA LEU A 247 16.77 5.44 8.48
C LEU A 247 16.83 4.22 9.41
N LEU A 248 15.88 4.06 10.34
CA LEU A 248 15.76 2.86 11.16
C LEU A 248 15.35 1.65 10.31
N THR A 249 14.31 1.82 9.53
CA THR A 249 13.73 0.86 8.58
C THR A 249 12.71 1.57 7.69
N SER A 250 12.14 0.85 6.73
CA SER A 250 10.94 1.27 6.00
C SER A 250 9.87 0.20 6.09
N LEU A 251 8.61 0.63 6.24
CA LEU A 251 7.45 -0.22 6.02
C LEU A 251 7.30 -0.40 4.51
N THR A 252 7.40 -1.64 4.03
CA THR A 252 7.36 -1.95 2.60
C THR A 252 6.16 -2.81 2.26
N HIS A 253 5.77 -2.81 0.99
CA HIS A 253 4.72 -3.71 0.47
C HIS A 253 4.99 -4.06 -0.98
N ASP A 254 4.30 -5.09 -1.47
CA ASP A 254 4.34 -5.52 -2.86
C ASP A 254 2.92 -5.78 -3.38
N TRP A 255 2.51 -5.01 -4.40
CA TRP A 255 1.23 -5.19 -5.08
C TRP A 255 1.28 -6.22 -6.21
N THR A 256 2.47 -6.67 -6.61
CA THR A 256 2.66 -7.55 -7.77
C THR A 256 1.83 -8.84 -7.67
N PRO A 257 1.77 -9.56 -6.53
CA PRO A 257 0.99 -10.79 -6.44
C PRO A 257 -0.50 -10.56 -6.67
N TYR A 258 -1.06 -9.52 -6.07
CA TYR A 258 -2.48 -9.19 -6.24
C TYR A 258 -2.80 -8.74 -7.66
N LEU A 259 -2.02 -7.80 -8.21
CA LEU A 259 -2.25 -7.28 -9.56
C LEU A 259 -2.04 -8.36 -10.63
N ARG A 260 -1.07 -9.28 -10.44
CA ARG A 260 -0.89 -10.45 -11.29
C ARG A 260 -2.14 -11.31 -11.33
N GLN A 261 -2.74 -11.59 -10.17
CA GLN A 261 -3.96 -12.35 -10.08
C GLN A 261 -5.13 -11.63 -10.78
N ALA A 262 -5.27 -10.32 -10.58
CA ALA A 262 -6.31 -9.52 -11.22
C ALA A 262 -6.18 -9.51 -12.76
N VAL A 263 -4.95 -9.40 -13.28
CA VAL A 263 -4.66 -9.50 -14.71
C VAL A 263 -5.00 -10.90 -15.25
N GLN A 264 -4.54 -11.96 -14.57
CA GLN A 264 -4.82 -13.33 -15.00
C GLN A 264 -6.31 -13.63 -14.97
N ASP A 265 -7.02 -13.24 -13.92
CA ASP A 265 -8.47 -13.46 -13.81
C ASP A 265 -9.26 -12.67 -14.86
N THR A 266 -8.79 -11.47 -15.24
CA THR A 266 -9.38 -10.68 -16.33
C THR A 266 -9.17 -11.38 -17.66
N LEU A 267 -7.96 -11.86 -17.97
CA LEU A 267 -7.65 -12.61 -19.19
C LEU A 267 -8.49 -13.88 -19.32
N ASP A 268 -8.71 -14.56 -18.20
CA ASP A 268 -9.47 -15.83 -18.14
C ASP A 268 -10.99 -15.62 -18.04
N GLY A 269 -11.49 -14.38 -17.99
CA GLY A 269 -12.91 -14.06 -17.87
C GLY A 269 -13.55 -14.47 -16.54
N ARG A 270 -12.77 -14.63 -15.47
CA ARG A 270 -13.24 -15.06 -14.14
C ARG A 270 -13.00 -14.05 -13.02
N PHE A 271 -12.65 -12.80 -13.38
CA PHE A 271 -12.48 -11.72 -12.40
C PHE A 271 -13.71 -11.57 -11.51
N LYS A 272 -13.46 -11.34 -10.24
CA LYS A 272 -14.49 -11.03 -9.22
C LYS A 272 -14.03 -9.85 -8.39
N GLY A 273 -14.90 -8.90 -8.20
CA GLY A 273 -14.66 -7.73 -7.37
C GLY A 273 -14.66 -8.07 -5.88
N THR A 274 -13.53 -8.58 -5.38
CA THR A 274 -13.31 -8.93 -3.97
C THR A 274 -12.38 -7.93 -3.29
N ALA A 275 -12.36 -7.95 -1.96
CA ALA A 275 -11.38 -7.22 -1.16
C ALA A 275 -10.13 -8.06 -0.95
N TYR A 276 -8.96 -7.46 -1.10
CA TYR A 276 -7.65 -8.05 -0.78
C TYR A 276 -6.96 -7.21 0.29
N ALA A 277 -6.32 -7.88 1.25
CA ALA A 277 -5.47 -7.24 2.25
C ALA A 277 -4.06 -7.83 2.24
N ALA A 278 -3.08 -7.02 1.95
CA ALA A 278 -1.67 -7.32 2.20
C ALA A 278 -1.39 -7.25 3.70
N THR A 279 -0.68 -8.25 4.23
CA THR A 279 -0.40 -8.40 5.66
C THR A 279 1.04 -8.86 5.87
N LEU A 280 1.55 -8.77 7.10
CA LEU A 280 2.82 -9.44 7.46
C LEU A 280 2.76 -10.95 7.27
N ALA A 281 1.58 -11.56 7.46
CA ALA A 281 1.40 -13.02 7.38
C ALA A 281 1.45 -13.53 5.94
N ASN A 282 0.87 -12.81 4.97
CA ASN A 282 0.93 -13.22 3.55
C ASN A 282 2.13 -12.63 2.79
N GLY A 283 3.01 -11.90 3.46
CA GLY A 283 4.19 -11.28 2.87
C GLY A 283 3.91 -10.05 2.02
N GLY A 284 2.66 -9.64 1.88
CA GLY A 284 2.26 -8.44 1.14
C GLY A 284 2.68 -7.14 1.84
N VAL A 285 2.85 -7.16 3.16
CA VAL A 285 3.50 -6.11 3.95
C VAL A 285 4.79 -6.67 4.55
N SER A 286 5.83 -5.85 4.62
CA SER A 286 7.11 -6.23 5.22
C SER A 286 7.79 -5.01 5.86
N LEU A 287 8.95 -5.25 6.44
CA LEU A 287 9.88 -4.23 6.93
C LEU A 287 11.21 -4.43 6.21
N ALA A 288 11.80 -3.35 5.72
CA ALA A 288 13.17 -3.36 5.21
C ALA A 288 14.16 -3.72 6.34
N ASP A 289 15.40 -4.03 5.99
CA ASP A 289 16.42 -4.33 6.99
C ASP A 289 16.60 -3.17 7.97
N TRP A 290 16.84 -3.51 9.21
CA TRP A 290 17.13 -2.53 10.25
C TRP A 290 18.49 -1.87 10.02
N ASN A 291 18.58 -0.59 10.37
CA ASN A 291 19.87 0.11 10.39
C ASN A 291 20.86 -0.59 11.34
N SER A 292 22.12 -0.68 10.94
CA SER A 292 23.18 -1.30 11.75
C SER A 292 23.44 -0.59 13.08
N GLY A 293 22.99 0.66 13.24
CA GLY A 293 23.03 1.41 14.50
C GLY A 293 21.96 1.00 15.51
N VAL A 294 20.98 0.15 15.13
CA VAL A 294 19.98 -0.39 16.06
C VAL A 294 20.60 -1.55 16.86
N PRO A 295 20.54 -1.54 18.21
CA PRO A 295 21.09 -2.62 19.03
C PRO A 295 20.52 -3.99 18.67
N ALA A 296 21.34 -5.04 18.72
CA ALA A 296 20.97 -6.37 18.27
C ALA A 296 19.79 -6.98 19.05
N ASP A 297 19.71 -6.72 20.36
CA ASP A 297 18.61 -7.12 21.23
C ASP A 297 17.28 -6.43 20.84
N VAL A 298 17.34 -5.16 20.42
CA VAL A 298 16.18 -4.41 19.93
C VAL A 298 15.72 -4.98 18.58
N VAL A 299 16.65 -5.32 17.68
CA VAL A 299 16.31 -6.02 16.43
C VAL A 299 15.66 -7.37 16.70
N GLN A 300 16.17 -8.12 17.68
CA GLN A 300 15.58 -9.42 18.05
C GLN A 300 14.16 -9.27 18.64
N MET A 301 13.94 -8.25 19.47
CA MET A 301 12.60 -7.90 19.96
C MET A 301 11.63 -7.60 18.80
N ALA A 302 12.07 -6.83 17.81
CA ALA A 302 11.27 -6.50 16.63
C ALA A 302 10.92 -7.75 15.81
N LYS A 303 11.90 -8.66 15.60
CA LYS A 303 11.69 -9.95 14.91
C LYS A 303 10.68 -10.83 15.65
N GLN A 304 10.77 -10.90 16.98
CA GLN A 304 9.83 -11.66 17.79
C GLN A 304 8.41 -11.08 17.71
N ALA A 305 8.26 -9.77 17.84
CA ALA A 305 6.96 -9.11 17.72
C ALA A 305 6.32 -9.33 16.35
N ARG A 306 7.12 -9.24 15.26
CA ARG A 306 6.67 -9.61 13.92
C ARG A 306 6.18 -11.05 13.85
N ALA A 307 6.95 -12.00 14.38
CA ALA A 307 6.56 -13.41 14.41
C ALA A 307 5.26 -13.65 15.19
N ASP A 308 5.08 -12.95 16.33
CA ASP A 308 3.87 -13.06 17.14
C ASP A 308 2.64 -12.44 16.45
N ILE A 309 2.79 -11.36 15.67
CA ILE A 309 1.72 -10.81 14.81
C ILE A 309 1.35 -11.82 13.74
N VAL A 310 2.32 -12.35 13.01
CA VAL A 310 2.12 -13.36 11.95
C VAL A 310 1.42 -14.61 12.50
N ALA A 311 1.80 -15.07 13.68
CA ALA A 311 1.17 -16.20 14.35
C ALA A 311 -0.20 -15.87 15.01
N GLY A 312 -0.65 -14.62 14.96
CA GLY A 312 -1.90 -14.16 15.57
C GLY A 312 -1.88 -14.09 17.11
N LYS A 313 -0.71 -14.32 17.73
CA LYS A 313 -0.51 -14.23 19.18
C LYS A 313 -0.55 -12.78 19.68
N LEU A 314 -0.03 -11.84 18.88
CA LEU A 314 -0.08 -10.41 19.17
C LEU A 314 -1.10 -9.75 18.28
N LYS A 315 -2.08 -9.07 18.89
CA LYS A 315 -3.05 -8.20 18.22
C LYS A 315 -2.66 -6.75 18.48
N VAL A 316 -2.38 -5.97 17.44
CA VAL A 316 -1.88 -4.59 17.54
C VAL A 316 -2.82 -3.71 18.36
N PHE A 317 -4.14 -3.80 18.10
CA PHE A 317 -5.17 -3.02 18.79
C PHE A 317 -5.89 -3.84 19.86
N ALA A 318 -5.12 -4.56 20.68
CA ALA A 318 -5.66 -5.28 21.85
C ALA A 318 -5.89 -4.32 23.02
N GLY A 319 -6.95 -4.61 23.80
CA GLY A 319 -7.28 -3.83 24.99
C GLY A 319 -6.52 -4.31 26.25
N PRO A 320 -6.49 -3.43 27.28
CA PRO A 320 -7.23 -2.18 27.37
C PRO A 320 -6.66 -1.10 26.45
N LEU A 321 -7.50 -0.50 25.63
CA LEU A 321 -7.11 0.56 24.68
C LEU A 321 -8.03 1.77 24.84
N LYS A 322 -7.43 2.94 25.05
CA LYS A 322 -8.12 4.23 25.15
C LYS A 322 -7.69 5.15 24.01
N ASP A 323 -8.58 6.02 23.60
CA ASP A 323 -8.20 7.14 22.76
C ASP A 323 -7.60 8.32 23.56
N ASN A 324 -7.10 9.33 22.86
CA ASN A 324 -6.47 10.50 23.47
C ASN A 324 -7.45 11.44 24.19
N THR A 325 -8.77 11.14 24.18
CA THR A 325 -9.80 11.79 25.00
C THR A 325 -10.13 11.00 26.28
N GLY A 326 -9.51 9.82 26.45
CA GLY A 326 -9.75 8.90 27.55
C GLY A 326 -10.91 7.91 27.34
N LYS A 327 -11.59 7.96 26.19
CA LYS A 327 -12.68 7.03 25.86
C LYS A 327 -12.10 5.63 25.59
N GLN A 328 -12.66 4.61 26.22
CA GLN A 328 -12.28 3.22 25.96
C GLN A 328 -12.72 2.77 24.57
N ARG A 329 -11.77 2.24 23.80
CA ARG A 329 -11.96 1.73 22.43
C ARG A 329 -11.93 0.21 22.38
N ALA A 330 -11.11 -0.46 23.21
CA ALA A 330 -11.15 -1.91 23.41
C ALA A 330 -11.03 -2.23 24.89
N ALA A 331 -11.87 -3.18 25.37
CA ALA A 331 -11.83 -3.67 26.73
C ALA A 331 -10.61 -4.59 26.98
N PRO A 332 -10.19 -4.80 28.24
CA PRO A 332 -9.18 -5.81 28.56
C PRO A 332 -9.55 -7.18 27.97
N GLY A 333 -8.59 -7.85 27.32
CA GLY A 333 -8.77 -9.15 26.68
C GLY A 333 -9.49 -9.12 25.32
N ALA A 334 -10.03 -7.99 24.88
CA ALA A 334 -10.60 -7.82 23.56
C ALA A 334 -9.60 -7.20 22.57
N ALA A 335 -9.84 -7.32 21.28
CA ALA A 335 -9.15 -6.57 20.23
C ALA A 335 -10.18 -5.87 19.33
N LEU A 336 -9.77 -4.77 18.71
CA LEU A 336 -10.64 -4.09 17.75
C LEU A 336 -10.94 -5.01 16.55
N PRO A 337 -12.23 -5.07 16.12
CA PRO A 337 -12.59 -5.68 14.86
C PRO A 337 -11.94 -4.95 13.67
N GLU A 338 -11.71 -5.67 12.56
CA GLU A 338 -11.15 -5.08 11.33
C GLU A 338 -11.99 -3.91 10.81
N ALA A 339 -13.32 -3.99 10.91
CA ALA A 339 -14.23 -2.92 10.49
C ALA A 339 -13.99 -1.61 11.27
N ASP A 340 -13.69 -1.73 12.57
CA ASP A 340 -13.40 -0.56 13.42
C ASP A 340 -12.03 0.03 13.11
N ILE A 341 -11.05 -0.82 12.73
CA ILE A 341 -9.73 -0.38 12.27
C ILE A 341 -9.87 0.33 10.92
N ALA A 342 -10.62 -0.26 9.98
CA ALA A 342 -10.87 0.33 8.67
C ALA A 342 -11.70 1.63 8.71
N GLY A 343 -12.39 1.91 9.82
CA GLY A 343 -13.12 3.15 10.07
C GLY A 343 -12.45 4.08 11.09
N MET A 344 -11.19 3.86 11.43
CA MET A 344 -10.51 4.55 12.52
C MET A 344 -10.34 6.06 12.26
N ASN A 345 -10.91 6.87 13.14
CA ASN A 345 -10.92 8.34 13.06
C ASN A 345 -10.59 9.01 14.41
N TRP A 346 -9.80 8.35 15.24
CA TRP A 346 -9.39 8.80 16.57
C TRP A 346 -7.94 8.44 16.82
N PHE A 347 -7.25 9.19 17.68
CA PHE A 347 -5.90 8.89 18.10
C PHE A 347 -5.87 8.09 19.40
N ALA A 348 -4.93 7.17 19.53
CA ALA A 348 -4.66 6.43 20.75
C ALA A 348 -4.09 7.36 21.84
N GLU A 349 -4.26 6.96 23.11
CA GLU A 349 -3.69 7.65 24.25
C GLU A 349 -2.17 7.87 24.08
N GLY A 350 -1.68 9.08 24.43
CA GLY A 350 -0.27 9.46 24.29
C GLY A 350 0.10 10.05 22.92
N ILE A 351 -0.82 10.12 21.97
CA ILE A 351 -0.63 10.88 20.72
C ILE A 351 -1.10 12.33 20.94
N GLN A 352 -0.24 13.26 20.55
CA GLN A 352 -0.48 14.71 20.60
C GLN A 352 -0.82 15.23 19.21
N GLY A 353 -1.83 16.09 19.14
CA GLY A 353 -2.37 16.65 17.90
C GLY A 353 -3.84 16.30 17.73
N ALA A 354 -4.44 16.85 16.68
CA ALA A 354 -5.82 16.59 16.30
C ALA A 354 -5.87 15.96 14.90
N ILE A 355 -6.91 15.18 14.65
CA ILE A 355 -7.22 14.72 13.29
C ILE A 355 -8.04 15.82 12.62
N PRO A 356 -7.59 16.40 11.49
CA PRO A 356 -8.37 17.36 10.72
C PRO A 356 -9.74 16.79 10.33
N ARG A 357 -10.75 17.67 10.28
CA ARG A 357 -12.13 17.31 9.91
C ARG A 357 -12.38 17.59 8.42
#